data_c490446b82561cb93704c18fff00b904
#
_entry.id   c490446b82561cb93704c18fff00b904
#
_cell.length_a   1.000
_cell.length_b   1.000
_cell.length_c   1.000
_cell.angle_alpha   90.00
_cell.angle_beta   90.00
_cell.angle_gamma   90.00
#
_symmetry.space_group_name_H-M   'P 1'
#
loop_
_entity.id
_entity.type
_entity.pdbx_description
1 polymer ?
#
loop_
_entity_poly.entity_id
_entity_poly.type
_entity_poly.pdbx_seq_one_letter_code
_entity_poly.pdbx_strand_id
1 'polypeptide(L)'
;MLLLKEENIVNGRIEYHRRKTGKLYSVKIEPEAQGIIDRYKGRQYLLNVLDEYSNYKDFISRINKALKNIGPFERKGLGGKKVRQPLFPDLSTYWARHSWATLAAELDIPKETISAGLGHEIGSDVTSIYIKFDQKKVDDANRRVIDYVFGKEKAGK
;
A
#
# COMPACT_ATOMS: atom_id res chain seq x y z
N MET A 1 -6.10 -1.70 -7.53
CA MET A 1 -4.66 -1.64 -7.86
C MET A 1 -4.26 -2.66 -8.93
N LEU A 2 -4.55 -3.96 -8.79
CA LEU A 2 -4.13 -5.00 -9.74
C LEU A 2 -4.80 -4.91 -11.14
N LEU A 3 -5.84 -4.11 -11.29
CA LEU A 3 -6.54 -3.87 -12.57
C LEU A 3 -6.12 -2.56 -13.26
N LEU A 4 -5.10 -1.87 -12.73
CA LEU A 4 -4.56 -0.66 -13.35
C LEU A 4 -3.83 -1.02 -14.64
N LYS A 5 -3.91 -0.13 -15.63
CA LYS A 5 -3.26 -0.25 -16.93
C LYS A 5 -2.29 0.90 -17.14
N GLU A 6 -1.51 0.86 -18.21
CA GLU A 6 -0.59 1.97 -18.55
C GLU A 6 -1.33 3.30 -18.75
N GLU A 7 -2.55 3.28 -19.29
CA GLU A 7 -3.41 4.46 -19.43
C GLU A 7 -3.76 5.17 -18.10
N ASN A 8 -3.60 4.46 -16.99
CA ASN A 8 -3.75 5.05 -15.65
C ASN A 8 -2.50 5.82 -15.19
N ILE A 9 -1.42 5.80 -15.95
CA ILE A 9 -0.22 6.60 -15.66
C ILE A 9 -0.30 7.92 -16.42
N VAL A 10 -0.51 8.99 -15.68
CA VAL A 10 -0.62 10.35 -16.20
C VAL A 10 0.41 11.24 -15.51
N ASN A 11 1.33 11.83 -16.26
CA ASN A 11 2.35 12.75 -15.72
C ASN A 11 3.13 12.21 -14.49
N GLY A 12 3.52 10.92 -14.53
CA GLY A 12 4.24 10.27 -13.42
C GLY A 12 3.38 9.97 -12.20
N ARG A 13 2.08 9.93 -12.37
CA ARG A 13 1.10 9.62 -11.32
C ARG A 13 0.20 8.47 -11.75
N ILE A 14 -0.22 7.66 -10.79
CA ILE A 14 -1.30 6.68 -11.01
C ILE A 14 -2.63 7.37 -10.73
N GLU A 15 -3.48 7.45 -11.74
CA GLU A 15 -4.80 8.06 -11.65
C GLU A 15 -5.90 7.02 -11.88
N TYR A 16 -6.86 6.96 -10.97
CA TYR A 16 -8.01 6.04 -11.07
C TYR A 16 -9.20 6.53 -10.28
N HIS A 17 -10.40 6.16 -10.76
CA HIS A 17 -11.63 6.38 -10.01
C HIS A 17 -11.88 5.24 -9.03
N ARG A 18 -12.11 5.58 -7.76
CA ARG A 18 -12.45 4.58 -6.74
C ARG A 18 -13.85 4.03 -6.99
N ARG A 19 -13.95 2.72 -7.21
CA ARG A 19 -15.19 2.05 -7.58
C ARG A 19 -16.35 2.29 -6.61
N LYS A 20 -16.06 2.43 -5.30
CA LYS A 20 -17.08 2.63 -4.26
C LYS A 20 -17.63 4.05 -4.20
N THR A 21 -16.84 5.06 -4.52
CA THR A 21 -17.19 6.48 -4.31
C THR A 21 -17.14 7.31 -5.59
N GLY A 22 -16.68 6.76 -6.72
CA GLY A 22 -16.47 7.51 -7.97
C GLY A 22 -15.36 8.56 -7.91
N LYS A 23 -14.76 8.80 -6.74
CA LYS A 23 -13.75 9.84 -6.54
C LYS A 23 -12.47 9.52 -7.28
N LEU A 24 -11.90 10.52 -7.96
CA LEU A 24 -10.58 10.44 -8.59
C LEU A 24 -9.49 10.39 -7.51
N TYR A 25 -8.58 9.44 -7.65
CA TYR A 25 -7.34 9.35 -6.89
C TYR A 25 -6.16 9.56 -7.81
N SER A 26 -5.21 10.36 -7.37
CA SER A 26 -3.97 10.63 -8.08
C SER A 26 -2.82 10.42 -7.09
N VAL A 27 -1.98 9.43 -7.35
CA VAL A 27 -0.87 9.03 -6.47
C VAL A 27 0.42 9.15 -7.25
N LYS A 28 1.36 9.94 -6.76
CA LYS A 28 2.69 10.08 -7.36
C LYS A 28 3.42 8.74 -7.36
N ILE A 29 4.03 8.39 -8.48
CA ILE A 29 4.87 7.19 -8.60
C ILE A 29 6.25 7.57 -8.09
N GLU A 30 6.58 7.05 -6.90
CA GLU A 30 7.92 7.19 -6.33
C GLU A 30 8.90 6.20 -6.98
N PRO A 31 10.22 6.47 -6.98
CA PRO A 31 11.21 5.61 -7.65
C PRO A 31 11.14 4.13 -7.23
N GLU A 32 10.84 3.87 -5.96
CA GLU A 32 10.69 2.52 -5.43
C GLU A 32 9.47 1.80 -6.03
N ALA A 33 8.37 2.54 -6.22
CA ALA A 33 7.17 2.02 -6.87
C ALA A 33 7.41 1.82 -8.38
N GLN A 34 8.15 2.72 -9.04
CA GLN A 34 8.52 2.57 -10.45
C GLN A 34 9.36 1.31 -10.65
N GLY A 35 10.35 1.05 -9.78
CA GLY A 35 11.16 -0.16 -9.85
C GLY A 35 10.33 -1.45 -9.71
N ILE A 36 9.24 -1.42 -8.95
CA ILE A 36 8.31 -2.55 -8.86
C ILE A 36 7.50 -2.70 -10.16
N ILE A 37 7.01 -1.58 -10.71
CA ILE A 37 6.25 -1.58 -11.97
C ILE A 37 7.12 -2.13 -13.10
N ASP A 38 8.37 -1.68 -13.22
CA ASP A 38 9.29 -2.10 -14.27
C ASP A 38 9.64 -3.59 -14.14
N ARG A 39 9.87 -4.06 -12.93
CA ARG A 39 10.22 -5.46 -12.64
C ARG A 39 9.08 -6.44 -12.90
N TYR A 40 7.84 -6.03 -12.65
CA TYR A 40 6.66 -6.87 -12.74
C TYR A 40 5.67 -6.40 -13.79
N LYS A 41 6.18 -5.78 -14.87
CA LYS A 41 5.37 -5.27 -15.96
C LYS A 41 4.49 -6.36 -16.59
N GLY A 42 3.19 -6.08 -16.68
CA GLY A 42 2.21 -6.98 -17.28
C GLY A 42 1.98 -6.70 -18.77
N ARG A 43 1.30 -7.62 -19.44
CA ARG A 43 0.93 -7.49 -20.87
C ARG A 43 -0.31 -6.61 -21.07
N GLN A 44 -1.32 -6.81 -20.26
CA GLN A 44 -2.61 -6.09 -20.34
C GLN A 44 -2.78 -5.08 -19.19
N TYR A 45 -2.24 -5.41 -18.04
CA TYR A 45 -2.33 -4.58 -16.82
C TYR A 45 -0.94 -4.07 -16.46
N LEU A 46 -0.91 -3.05 -15.61
CA LEU A 46 0.34 -2.43 -15.15
C LEU A 46 1.31 -3.46 -14.52
N LEU A 47 0.74 -4.48 -13.85
CA LEU A 47 1.50 -5.57 -13.25
C LEU A 47 1.09 -6.92 -13.85
N ASN A 48 2.04 -7.84 -13.98
CA ASN A 48 1.88 -9.17 -14.62
C ASN A 48 1.04 -10.16 -13.79
N VAL A 49 0.46 -9.74 -12.70
CA VAL A 49 -0.31 -10.62 -11.80
C VAL A 49 -1.40 -11.40 -12.54
N LEU A 50 -2.15 -10.73 -13.41
CA LEU A 50 -3.24 -11.36 -14.15
C LEU A 50 -2.78 -12.04 -15.45
N ASP A 51 -1.50 -12.00 -15.75
CA ASP A 51 -0.90 -12.85 -16.81
C ASP A 51 -0.72 -14.29 -16.31
N GLU A 52 -0.57 -14.46 -14.98
CA GLU A 52 -0.34 -15.77 -14.34
C GLU A 52 -1.55 -16.30 -13.55
N TYR A 53 -2.44 -15.41 -13.12
CA TYR A 53 -3.61 -15.74 -12.30
C TYR A 53 -4.90 -15.41 -13.05
N SER A 54 -5.85 -16.32 -13.05
CA SER A 54 -7.16 -16.16 -13.69
C SER A 54 -7.97 -14.99 -13.12
N ASN A 55 -7.76 -14.67 -11.84
CA ASN A 55 -8.38 -13.50 -11.21
C ASN A 55 -7.54 -12.97 -10.03
N TYR A 56 -7.74 -11.69 -9.71
CA TYR A 56 -6.99 -11.01 -8.65
C TYR A 56 -7.34 -11.51 -7.24
N LYS A 57 -8.52 -12.10 -7.02
CA LYS A 57 -8.95 -12.59 -5.71
C LYS A 57 -8.13 -13.82 -5.31
N ASP A 58 -7.84 -14.70 -6.25
CA ASP A 58 -7.00 -15.89 -6.02
C ASP A 58 -5.57 -15.47 -5.68
N PHE A 59 -5.01 -14.52 -6.39
CA PHE A 59 -3.71 -13.95 -6.09
C PHE A 59 -3.65 -13.36 -4.67
N ILE A 60 -4.61 -12.49 -4.31
CA ILE A 60 -4.68 -11.89 -2.96
C ILE A 60 -4.85 -12.96 -1.88
N SER A 61 -5.70 -13.97 -2.12
CA SER A 61 -5.90 -15.08 -1.18
C SER A 61 -4.60 -15.84 -0.93
N ARG A 62 -3.86 -16.18 -1.99
CA ARG A 62 -2.57 -16.88 -1.90
C ARG A 62 -1.51 -16.05 -1.17
N ILE A 63 -1.39 -14.75 -1.49
CA ILE A 63 -0.47 -13.86 -0.78
C ILE A 63 -0.83 -13.77 0.69
N ASN A 64 -2.09 -13.52 1.04
CA ASN A 64 -2.50 -13.41 2.43
C ASN A 64 -2.26 -14.73 3.19
N LYS A 65 -2.47 -15.89 2.56
CA LYS A 65 -2.11 -17.19 3.15
C LYS A 65 -0.59 -17.31 3.36
N ALA A 66 0.23 -16.85 2.43
CA ALA A 66 1.69 -16.87 2.57
C ALA A 66 2.16 -15.93 3.68
N LEU A 67 1.61 -14.71 3.76
CA LEU A 67 1.92 -13.72 4.79
C LEU A 67 1.63 -14.26 6.20
N LYS A 68 0.49 -14.90 6.40
CA LYS A 68 0.11 -15.52 7.68
C LYS A 68 1.04 -16.66 8.12
N ASN A 69 1.81 -17.22 7.19
CA ASN A 69 2.73 -18.32 7.47
C ASN A 69 4.19 -17.86 7.61
N ILE A 70 4.45 -16.55 7.71
CA ILE A 70 5.80 -16.03 7.96
C ILE A 70 6.20 -16.38 9.40
N GLY A 71 7.30 -17.15 9.56
CA GLY A 71 7.81 -17.54 10.87
C GLY A 71 8.77 -18.73 10.79
N PRO A 72 9.46 -19.06 11.89
CA PRO A 72 10.37 -20.18 11.98
C PRO A 72 9.63 -21.52 11.89
N PHE A 73 10.40 -22.58 11.62
CA PHE A 73 9.92 -23.95 11.74
C PHE A 73 10.38 -24.53 13.07
N GLU A 74 9.47 -25.09 13.82
CA GLU A 74 9.76 -25.87 15.02
C GLU A 74 9.44 -27.35 14.82
N ARG A 75 10.24 -28.22 15.44
CA ARG A 75 9.94 -29.65 15.48
C ARG A 75 9.15 -29.97 16.74
N LYS A 76 7.98 -30.61 16.60
CA LYS A 76 7.22 -31.13 17.74
C LYS A 76 7.77 -32.55 18.11
N GLY A 77 8.60 -32.60 19.17
CA GLY A 77 9.17 -33.83 19.70
C GLY A 77 10.34 -34.41 18.93
N LEU A 78 10.97 -35.45 19.47
CA LEU A 78 12.07 -36.23 18.83
C LEU A 78 11.54 -36.92 17.57
N GLY A 79 11.98 -36.50 16.38
CA GLY A 79 11.50 -37.07 15.11
C GLY A 79 10.19 -36.54 14.56
N GLY A 80 9.55 -35.53 15.22
CA GLY A 80 8.25 -35.00 14.82
C GLY A 80 8.32 -34.12 13.55
N LYS A 81 7.14 -33.91 12.94
CA LYS A 81 6.99 -33.02 11.78
C LYS A 81 7.42 -31.60 12.10
N LYS A 82 8.14 -30.98 11.18
CA LYS A 82 8.38 -29.52 11.22
C LYS A 82 7.05 -28.78 11.06
N VAL A 83 6.69 -27.98 12.04
CA VAL A 83 5.49 -27.14 12.03
C VAL A 83 5.95 -25.68 11.99
N ARG A 84 5.37 -24.89 11.10
CA ARG A 84 5.64 -23.46 11.03
C ARG A 84 4.95 -22.76 12.21
N GLN A 85 5.69 -21.86 12.85
CA GLN A 85 5.18 -21.01 13.92
C GLN A 85 4.98 -19.60 13.36
N PRO A 86 3.75 -19.20 13.02
CA PRO A 86 3.50 -17.87 12.49
C PRO A 86 3.85 -16.78 13.50
N LEU A 87 4.68 -15.80 13.09
CA LEU A 87 4.99 -14.61 13.91
C LEU A 87 3.83 -13.63 13.92
N PHE A 88 3.10 -13.56 12.81
CA PHE A 88 1.99 -12.62 12.60
C PHE A 88 0.81 -13.34 11.96
N PRO A 89 0.02 -14.12 12.73
CA PRO A 89 -1.03 -14.98 12.18
C PRO A 89 -2.16 -14.20 11.48
N ASP A 90 -2.34 -12.92 11.81
CA ASP A 90 -3.36 -12.05 11.22
C ASP A 90 -2.84 -11.16 10.10
N LEU A 91 -1.55 -11.28 9.73
CA LEU A 91 -0.93 -10.47 8.71
C LEU A 91 -1.62 -10.63 7.35
N SER A 92 -1.91 -9.52 6.71
CA SER A 92 -2.51 -9.48 5.39
C SER A 92 -1.98 -8.29 4.58
N THR A 93 -2.24 -8.29 3.27
CA THR A 93 -1.88 -7.15 2.40
C THR A 93 -2.53 -5.82 2.85
N TYR A 94 -3.63 -5.88 3.59
CA TYR A 94 -4.28 -4.68 4.12
C TYR A 94 -3.47 -3.99 5.23
N TRP A 95 -2.59 -4.72 5.91
CA TRP A 95 -1.70 -4.16 6.93
C TRP A 95 -0.77 -3.08 6.37
N ALA A 96 -0.40 -3.13 5.09
CA ALA A 96 0.40 -2.07 4.47
C ALA A 96 -0.25 -0.69 4.62
N ARG A 97 -1.59 -0.62 4.56
CA ARG A 97 -2.34 0.60 4.76
C ARG A 97 -2.27 1.09 6.22
N HIS A 98 -2.40 0.17 7.18
CA HIS A 98 -2.30 0.49 8.61
C HIS A 98 -0.87 0.92 8.96
N SER A 99 0.14 0.17 8.48
CA SER A 99 1.55 0.50 8.71
C SER A 99 1.89 1.90 8.18
N TRP A 100 1.45 2.23 6.96
CA TRP A 100 1.65 3.57 6.42
C TRP A 100 1.04 4.66 7.32
N ALA A 101 -0.19 4.46 7.79
CA ALA A 101 -0.86 5.44 8.65
C ALA A 101 -0.17 5.59 10.02
N THR A 102 0.28 4.48 10.61
CA THR A 102 1.00 4.49 11.90
C THR A 102 2.34 5.19 11.76
N LEU A 103 3.13 4.82 10.75
CA LEU A 103 4.43 5.45 10.49
C LEU A 103 4.29 6.95 10.16
N ALA A 104 3.27 7.33 9.41
CA ALA A 104 2.98 8.72 9.13
C ALA A 104 2.65 9.51 10.42
N ALA A 105 1.93 8.90 11.36
CA ALA A 105 1.65 9.52 12.65
C ALA A 105 2.92 9.63 13.52
N GLU A 106 3.80 8.61 13.51
CA GLU A 106 5.09 8.64 14.21
C GLU A 106 6.05 9.70 13.66
N LEU A 107 5.88 10.06 12.38
CA LEU A 107 6.63 11.13 11.71
C LEU A 107 5.97 12.52 11.88
N ASP A 108 5.03 12.68 12.79
CA ASP A 108 4.29 13.94 13.04
C ASP A 108 3.60 14.51 11.78
N ILE A 109 3.16 13.63 10.87
CA ILE A 109 2.36 14.05 9.71
C ILE A 109 0.94 14.38 10.19
N PRO A 110 0.39 15.56 9.84
CA PRO A 110 -0.93 15.96 10.28
C PRO A 110 -2.02 14.95 9.95
N LYS A 111 -2.94 14.72 10.89
CA LYS A 111 -4.04 13.75 10.76
C LYS A 111 -4.87 13.96 9.49
N GLU A 112 -5.09 15.20 9.10
CA GLU A 112 -5.82 15.56 7.87
C GLU A 112 -5.07 15.06 6.63
N THR A 113 -3.74 15.18 6.61
CA THR A 113 -2.89 14.67 5.52
C THR A 113 -2.93 13.14 5.47
N ILE A 114 -2.85 12.48 6.63
CA ILE A 114 -2.98 11.02 6.74
C ILE A 114 -4.35 10.58 6.23
N SER A 115 -5.42 11.24 6.67
CA SER A 115 -6.80 10.94 6.25
C SER A 115 -6.97 11.09 4.74
N ALA A 116 -6.43 12.15 4.15
CA ALA A 116 -6.45 12.36 2.70
C ALA A 116 -5.65 11.30 1.95
N GLY A 117 -4.44 10.96 2.41
CA GLY A 117 -3.62 9.89 1.82
C GLY A 117 -4.31 8.54 1.86
N LEU A 118 -5.07 8.26 2.91
CA LEU A 118 -5.92 7.08 3.01
C LEU A 118 -7.21 7.21 2.19
N GLY A 119 -7.51 8.38 1.64
CA GLY A 119 -8.70 8.64 0.86
C GLY A 119 -9.98 8.65 1.67
N HIS A 120 -9.91 9.05 2.93
CA HIS A 120 -11.07 9.35 3.74
C HIS A 120 -11.58 10.75 3.39
N GLU A 121 -12.86 10.99 3.59
CA GLU A 121 -13.42 12.33 3.49
C GLU A 121 -12.96 13.16 4.70
N ILE A 122 -12.49 14.36 4.43
CA ILE A 122 -12.01 15.29 5.46
C ILE A 122 -13.13 16.27 5.77
N GLY A 123 -13.72 16.15 6.96
CA GLY A 123 -14.71 17.09 7.47
C GLY A 123 -16.16 16.84 7.02
N SER A 124 -17.08 17.61 7.59
CA SER A 124 -18.45 17.74 7.09
C SER A 124 -18.45 18.51 5.78
N ASP A 125 -19.50 18.36 4.97
CA ASP A 125 -19.63 18.99 3.65
C ASP A 125 -19.30 20.48 3.64
N VAL A 126 -19.56 21.21 4.74
CA VAL A 126 -19.28 22.63 4.89
C VAL A 126 -17.79 22.93 4.97
N THR A 127 -17.00 22.10 5.69
CA THR A 127 -15.56 22.30 5.86
C THR A 127 -14.79 21.92 4.60
N SER A 128 -15.25 20.94 3.83
CA SER A 128 -14.63 20.48 2.58
C SER A 128 -14.64 21.55 1.47
N ILE A 129 -15.59 22.49 1.50
CA ILE A 129 -15.69 23.61 0.55
C ILE A 129 -14.53 24.60 0.73
N TYR A 130 -14.04 24.76 1.96
CA TYR A 130 -12.98 25.72 2.28
C TYR A 130 -11.57 25.12 2.27
N ILE A 131 -11.44 23.81 2.36
CA ILE A 131 -10.14 23.12 2.37
C ILE A 131 -9.90 22.53 0.99
N LYS A 132 -9.31 23.29 0.07
CA LYS A 132 -8.61 22.72 -1.10
C LYS A 132 -7.44 21.91 -0.55
N PHE A 133 -7.61 20.59 -0.51
CA PHE A 133 -6.55 19.72 -0.03
C PHE A 133 -5.40 19.75 -1.04
N ASP A 134 -4.23 20.16 -0.56
CA ASP A 134 -3.02 20.20 -1.36
C ASP A 134 -2.45 18.79 -1.56
N GLN A 135 -2.59 18.25 -2.77
CA GLN A 135 -2.07 16.94 -3.14
C GLN A 135 -0.55 16.83 -2.88
N LYS A 136 0.18 17.94 -2.97
CA LYS A 136 1.61 17.98 -2.64
C LYS A 136 1.89 17.54 -1.21
N LYS A 137 1.04 17.90 -0.24
CA LYS A 137 1.19 17.47 1.17
C LYS A 137 1.10 15.95 1.31
N VAL A 138 0.24 15.29 0.54
CA VAL A 138 0.15 13.82 0.52
C VAL A 138 1.39 13.21 -0.12
N ASP A 139 1.88 13.78 -1.20
CA ASP A 139 3.09 13.30 -1.88
C ASP A 139 4.32 13.43 -0.98
N ASP A 140 4.48 14.57 -0.31
CA ASP A 140 5.57 14.82 0.65
C ASP A 140 5.48 13.86 1.86
N ALA A 141 4.27 13.65 2.39
CA ALA A 141 4.04 12.69 3.47
C ALA A 141 4.41 11.25 3.04
N ASN A 142 3.99 10.84 1.84
CA ASN A 142 4.32 9.54 1.30
C ASN A 142 5.83 9.38 1.11
N ARG A 143 6.52 10.41 0.60
CA ARG A 143 7.98 10.38 0.46
C ARG A 143 8.68 10.22 1.80
N ARG A 144 8.29 10.96 2.83
CA ARG A 144 8.84 10.86 4.19
C ARG A 144 8.68 9.46 4.77
N VAL A 145 7.49 8.86 4.67
CA VAL A 145 7.26 7.49 5.14
C VAL A 145 8.15 6.48 4.40
N ILE A 146 8.30 6.62 3.08
CA ILE A 146 9.18 5.75 2.29
C ILE A 146 10.63 5.93 2.73
N ASP A 147 11.12 7.16 2.89
CA ASP A 147 12.49 7.43 3.32
C ASP A 147 12.78 6.88 4.72
N TYR A 148 11.82 6.97 5.63
CA TYR A 148 11.93 6.37 6.95
C TYR A 148 12.04 4.83 6.88
N VAL A 149 11.17 4.18 6.12
CA VAL A 149 11.19 2.72 5.95
C VAL A 149 12.49 2.22 5.33
N PHE A 150 13.07 2.98 4.39
CA PHE A 150 14.34 2.62 3.76
C PHE A 150 15.59 3.16 4.51
N GLY A 151 15.42 3.71 5.71
CA GLY A 151 16.50 4.20 6.56
C GLY A 151 17.18 5.48 6.05
N LYS A 152 16.54 6.22 5.14
CA LYS A 152 17.01 7.49 4.61
C LYS A 152 16.64 8.67 5.52
N GLU A 153 15.59 8.52 6.31
CA GLU A 153 15.12 9.48 7.30
C GLU A 153 15.12 8.82 8.68
N LYS A 154 15.63 9.51 9.71
CA LYS A 154 15.54 9.06 11.10
C LYS A 154 14.25 9.62 11.68
N ALA A 155 13.54 8.82 12.49
CA ALA A 155 12.45 9.35 13.31
C ALA A 155 13.02 10.49 14.15
N GLY A 156 12.43 11.67 14.04
CA GLY A 156 12.76 12.80 14.93
C GLY A 156 12.51 12.35 16.37
N LYS A 157 13.53 12.54 17.23
CA LYS A 157 13.37 12.36 18.68
C LYS A 157 12.64 13.55 19.25
#